data_3935c49b36ed03c93ac31baab221f43a
#
_entry.id   3935c49b36ed03c93ac31baab221f43a
#
_cell.length_a   1.000
_cell.length_b   1.000
_cell.length_c   1.000
_cell.angle_alpha   90.00
_cell.angle_beta   90.00
_cell.angle_gamma   90.00
#
_symmetry.space_group_name_H-M   'P 1'
#
loop_
_entity.id
_entity.type
_entity.pdbx_description
1 polymer ?
#
loop_
_entity_poly.entity_id
_entity_poly.type
_entity_poly.pdbx_seq_one_letter_code
_entity_poly.pdbx_strand_id
1 'polypeptide(L)'
;MPRQPGHNTVECIQAMLAGEVQVFIGLGGNFAQATPDSPRTRQALRNCALTVQISTKLNRSHLTMGRDALILPCLGRTDIDRQACGPQAVTVEDSFSMIHASRGQLEPLSTQMRSGQAYMYS
;
A
#
# COMPACT_ATOMS: atom_id res chain seq x y z
N MET A 1 -1.18 -17.17 -14.11
CA MET A 1 -0.13 -16.16 -13.91
C MET A 1 0.26 -15.56 -15.25
N PRO A 2 0.46 -14.23 -15.36
CA PRO A 2 0.92 -13.62 -16.59
C PRO A 2 2.30 -14.19 -16.98
N ARG A 3 2.52 -14.37 -18.28
CA ARG A 3 3.77 -14.93 -18.81
C ARG A 3 4.80 -13.84 -19.18
N GLN A 4 4.35 -12.59 -19.16
CA GLN A 4 5.24 -11.44 -19.42
C GLN A 4 5.70 -10.82 -18.11
N PRO A 5 6.92 -10.28 -18.04
CA PRO A 5 7.39 -9.52 -16.88
C PRO A 5 6.48 -8.31 -16.62
N GLY A 6 6.31 -7.96 -15.35
CA GLY A 6 5.62 -6.73 -14.97
C GLY A 6 6.47 -5.49 -15.22
N HIS A 7 5.91 -4.33 -14.96
CA HIS A 7 6.59 -3.04 -15.07
C HIS A 7 7.46 -2.75 -13.82
N ASN A 8 8.61 -2.16 -14.02
CA ASN A 8 9.32 -1.48 -12.95
C ASN A 8 8.62 -0.15 -12.58
N THR A 9 9.07 0.54 -11.55
CA THR A 9 8.42 1.76 -11.07
C THR A 9 8.29 2.85 -12.14
N VAL A 10 9.33 3.06 -12.96
CA VAL A 10 9.31 4.09 -14.01
C VAL A 10 8.37 3.71 -15.14
N GLU A 11 8.44 2.46 -15.59
CA GLU A 11 7.55 1.90 -16.62
C GLU A 11 6.09 1.93 -16.16
N CYS A 12 5.83 1.61 -14.89
CA CYS A 12 4.49 1.69 -14.31
C CYS A 12 3.93 3.11 -14.37
N ILE A 13 4.73 4.13 -14.02
CA ILE A 13 4.32 5.53 -14.12
C ILE A 13 4.05 5.91 -15.58
N GLN A 14 4.87 5.45 -16.53
CA GLN A 14 4.66 5.70 -17.95
C GLN A 14 3.37 5.03 -18.45
N ALA A 15 3.11 3.79 -18.06
CA ALA A 15 1.88 3.07 -18.41
C ALA A 15 0.62 3.74 -17.81
N MET A 16 0.69 4.26 -16.58
CA MET A 16 -0.39 5.07 -16.01
C MET A 16 -0.63 6.36 -16.82
N LEU A 17 0.45 7.04 -17.24
CA LEU A 17 0.33 8.26 -18.06
C LEU A 17 -0.25 7.96 -19.43
N ALA A 18 0.06 6.80 -20.00
CA ALA A 18 -0.50 6.32 -21.27
C ALA A 18 -1.96 5.83 -21.13
N GLY A 19 -2.50 5.71 -19.90
CA GLY A 19 -3.86 5.20 -19.66
C GLY A 19 -3.99 3.67 -19.73
N GLU A 20 -2.89 2.95 -19.80
CA GLU A 20 -2.86 1.49 -19.84
C GLU A 20 -3.13 0.86 -18.46
N VAL A 21 -2.80 1.57 -17.38
CA VAL A 21 -3.07 1.17 -16.00
C VAL A 21 -4.30 1.90 -15.48
N GLN A 22 -5.33 1.14 -15.15
CA GLN A 22 -6.61 1.66 -14.68
C GLN A 22 -6.76 1.66 -13.15
N VAL A 23 -6.06 0.76 -12.47
CA VAL A 23 -6.16 0.59 -11.02
C VAL A 23 -4.78 0.69 -10.39
N PHE A 24 -4.65 1.52 -9.39
CA PHE A 24 -3.46 1.63 -8.55
C PHE A 24 -3.80 1.20 -7.12
N ILE A 25 -3.01 0.28 -6.57
CA ILE A 25 -3.12 -0.15 -5.17
C ILE A 25 -1.80 0.16 -4.47
N GLY A 26 -1.83 1.08 -3.52
CA GLY A 26 -0.68 1.46 -2.69
C GLY A 26 -0.81 0.86 -1.29
N LEU A 27 0.14 -0.01 -0.91
CA LEU A 27 0.23 -0.56 0.43
C LEU A 27 1.35 0.14 1.21
N GLY A 28 0.96 0.99 2.14
CA GLY A 28 1.90 1.83 2.89
C GLY A 28 2.61 2.87 2.01
N GLY A 29 3.69 3.43 2.52
CA GLY A 29 4.54 4.33 1.78
C GLY A 29 3.88 5.65 1.36
N ASN A 30 4.64 6.49 0.65
CA ASN A 30 4.19 7.75 0.08
C ASN A 30 4.59 7.80 -1.40
N PHE A 31 3.93 6.99 -2.22
CA PHE A 31 4.28 6.79 -3.63
C PHE A 31 4.38 8.10 -4.40
N ALA A 32 3.44 9.02 -4.19
CA ALA A 32 3.41 10.31 -4.88
C ALA A 32 4.66 11.19 -4.63
N GLN A 33 5.46 10.88 -3.61
CA GLN A 33 6.64 11.64 -3.25
C GLN A 33 7.92 10.81 -3.20
N ALA A 34 7.83 9.50 -3.01
CA ALA A 34 8.97 8.60 -2.94
C ALA A 34 9.53 8.22 -4.32
N THR A 35 8.75 8.43 -5.37
CA THR A 35 9.16 8.13 -6.76
C THR A 35 9.85 9.33 -7.41
N PRO A 36 10.74 9.08 -8.39
CA PRO A 36 11.32 10.14 -9.21
C PRO A 36 10.22 10.95 -9.91
N ASP A 37 10.46 12.26 -10.14
CA ASP A 37 9.54 13.14 -10.86
C ASP A 37 8.13 13.17 -10.25
N SER A 38 8.03 13.72 -9.03
CA SER A 38 6.74 13.80 -8.32
C SER A 38 5.61 14.49 -9.10
N PRO A 39 5.81 15.52 -9.94
CA PRO A 39 4.76 16.07 -10.80
C PRO A 39 4.17 15.04 -11.75
N ARG A 40 5.02 14.29 -12.46
CA ARG A 40 4.57 13.22 -13.37
C ARG A 40 3.88 12.09 -12.65
N THR A 41 4.42 11.66 -11.51
CA THR A 41 3.79 10.63 -10.68
C THR A 41 2.40 11.04 -10.22
N ARG A 42 2.21 12.30 -9.79
CA ARG A 42 0.89 12.80 -9.41
C ARG A 42 -0.08 12.83 -10.60
N GLN A 43 0.40 13.20 -11.78
CA GLN A 43 -0.43 13.13 -12.99
C GLN A 43 -0.81 11.69 -13.33
N ALA A 44 0.14 10.75 -13.25
CA ALA A 44 -0.09 9.33 -13.48
C ALA A 44 -1.18 8.77 -12.56
N LEU A 45 -1.11 9.06 -11.27
CA LEU A 45 -2.13 8.64 -10.30
C LEU A 45 -3.52 9.21 -10.62
N ARG A 46 -3.60 10.46 -11.07
CA ARG A 46 -4.87 11.10 -11.47
C ARG A 46 -5.48 10.47 -12.72
N ASN A 47 -4.67 9.87 -13.57
CA ASN A 47 -5.16 9.18 -14.77
C ASN A 47 -5.80 7.83 -14.47
N CYS A 48 -5.55 7.24 -13.31
CA CYS A 48 -6.15 5.97 -12.91
C CYS A 48 -7.67 6.13 -12.73
N ALA A 49 -8.42 5.10 -13.10
CA ALA A 49 -9.85 5.03 -12.81
C ALA A 49 -10.10 4.85 -11.31
N LEU A 50 -9.28 4.04 -10.65
CA LEU A 50 -9.37 3.78 -9.21
C LEU A 50 -7.99 3.84 -8.56
N THR A 51 -7.91 4.54 -7.43
CA THR A 51 -6.75 4.49 -6.53
C THR A 51 -7.16 3.94 -5.18
N VAL A 52 -6.49 2.89 -4.74
CA VAL A 52 -6.68 2.30 -3.41
C VAL A 52 -5.43 2.56 -2.58
N GLN A 53 -5.60 3.16 -1.40
CA GLN A 53 -4.51 3.44 -0.48
C GLN A 53 -4.77 2.69 0.84
N ILE A 54 -3.89 1.73 1.16
CA ILE A 54 -3.92 0.98 2.41
C ILE A 54 -2.78 1.51 3.27
N SER A 55 -3.08 2.22 4.35
CA SER A 55 -2.06 2.94 5.11
C SER A 55 -2.39 3.06 6.59
N THR A 56 -1.35 3.13 7.41
CA THR A 56 -1.47 3.37 8.85
C THR A 56 -1.79 4.82 9.18
N LYS A 57 -1.44 5.77 8.30
CA LYS A 57 -1.72 7.20 8.44
C LYS A 57 -1.76 7.88 7.06
N LEU A 58 -2.45 9.00 6.98
CA LEU A 58 -2.54 9.80 5.77
C LEU A 58 -1.19 10.44 5.41
N ASN A 59 -0.93 10.54 4.12
CA ASN A 59 0.23 11.21 3.54
C ASN A 59 -0.14 11.88 2.20
N ARG A 60 0.82 12.44 1.48
CA ARG A 60 0.56 13.17 0.23
C ARG A 60 -0.01 12.31 -0.90
N SER A 61 0.21 11.00 -0.90
CA SER A 61 -0.40 10.11 -1.90
C SER A 61 -1.92 10.09 -1.79
N HIS A 62 -2.47 10.24 -0.59
CA HIS A 62 -3.91 10.29 -0.36
C HIS A 62 -4.58 11.56 -0.90
N LEU A 63 -3.79 12.61 -1.17
CA LEU A 63 -4.28 13.86 -1.79
C LEU A 63 -4.22 13.81 -3.32
N THR A 64 -3.67 12.72 -3.88
CA THR A 64 -3.51 12.53 -5.31
C THR A 64 -4.27 11.29 -5.72
N MET A 65 -5.52 11.48 -6.10
CA MET A 65 -6.47 10.40 -6.35
C MET A 65 -6.80 10.31 -7.83
N GLY A 66 -7.14 9.10 -8.27
CA GLY A 66 -7.78 8.85 -9.56
C GLY A 66 -9.23 9.35 -9.59
N ARG A 67 -9.98 8.91 -10.59
CA ARG A 67 -11.41 9.27 -10.70
C ARG A 67 -12.19 8.81 -9.48
N ASP A 68 -11.95 7.57 -9.04
CA ASP A 68 -12.49 6.99 -7.81
C ASP A 68 -11.34 6.71 -6.84
N ALA A 69 -11.61 6.84 -5.53
CA ALA A 69 -10.59 6.63 -4.51
C ALA A 69 -11.14 5.85 -3.32
N LEU A 70 -10.32 4.93 -2.83
CA LEU A 70 -10.59 4.17 -1.62
C LEU A 70 -9.41 4.29 -0.66
N ILE A 71 -9.66 4.70 0.57
CA ILE A 71 -8.65 4.76 1.63
C ILE A 71 -9.03 3.75 2.70
N LEU A 72 -8.17 2.76 2.90
CA LEU A 72 -8.35 1.70 3.89
C LEU A 72 -7.31 1.88 5.01
N PRO A 73 -7.76 2.19 6.24
CA PRO A 73 -6.84 2.24 7.37
C PRO A 73 -6.38 0.83 7.73
N CYS A 74 -5.09 0.67 8.03
CA CYS A 74 -4.53 -0.60 8.48
C CYS A 74 -3.77 -0.45 9.79
N LEU A 75 -3.59 -1.57 10.48
CA LEU A 75 -2.80 -1.67 11.71
C LEU A 75 -1.33 -1.34 11.42
N GLY A 76 -0.72 -0.61 12.32
CA GLY A 76 0.74 -0.46 12.39
C GLY A 76 1.37 -1.73 12.98
N ARG A 77 2.67 -1.92 12.77
CA ARG A 77 3.39 -3.08 13.33
C ARG A 77 3.48 -3.07 14.86
N THR A 78 3.15 -1.96 15.49
CA THR A 78 3.09 -1.80 16.95
C THR A 78 1.74 -2.17 17.54
N ASP A 79 0.70 -2.26 16.69
CA ASP A 79 -0.64 -2.62 17.11
C ASP A 79 -0.80 -4.14 17.15
N ILE A 80 -1.63 -4.64 18.07
CA ILE A 80 -1.93 -6.06 18.17
C ILE A 80 -2.82 -6.46 17.00
N ASP A 81 -2.34 -7.33 16.12
CA ASP A 81 -3.14 -7.92 15.05
C ASP A 81 -3.89 -9.14 15.60
N ARG A 82 -5.18 -8.98 15.85
CA ARG A 82 -6.06 -10.05 16.35
C ARG A 82 -6.80 -10.70 15.19
N GLN A 83 -6.52 -11.97 14.96
CA GLN A 83 -7.19 -12.78 13.96
C GLN A 83 -7.99 -13.91 14.64
N ALA A 84 -8.75 -14.69 13.85
CA ALA A 84 -9.58 -15.77 14.37
C ALA A 84 -8.79 -16.80 15.21
N CYS A 85 -7.53 -17.02 14.87
CA CYS A 85 -6.62 -17.91 15.59
C CYS A 85 -5.83 -17.24 16.73
N GLY A 86 -6.14 -15.98 17.07
CA GLY A 86 -5.48 -15.23 18.14
C GLY A 86 -4.53 -14.13 17.62
N PRO A 87 -3.74 -13.51 18.53
CA PRO A 87 -2.80 -12.47 18.16
C PRO A 87 -1.71 -12.97 17.22
N GLN A 88 -1.51 -12.27 16.11
CA GLN A 88 -0.53 -12.63 15.09
C GLN A 88 0.71 -11.73 15.14
N ALA A 89 1.82 -12.28 14.64
CA ALA A 89 2.99 -11.50 14.31
C ALA A 89 2.97 -11.12 12.83
N VAL A 90 3.47 -9.94 12.51
CA VAL A 90 3.75 -9.56 11.12
C VAL A 90 5.22 -9.79 10.81
N THR A 91 5.51 -10.29 9.62
CA THR A 91 6.89 -10.44 9.16
C THR A 91 7.45 -9.11 8.71
N VAL A 92 8.70 -8.85 9.07
CA VAL A 92 9.45 -7.65 8.66
C VAL A 92 10.81 -8.12 8.14
N GLU A 93 11.16 -7.71 6.93
CA GLU A 93 12.49 -7.92 6.37
C GLU A 93 13.36 -6.69 6.63
N ASP A 94 14.59 -6.90 7.06
CA ASP A 94 15.57 -5.84 7.25
C ASP A 94 16.49 -5.70 6.01
N SER A 95 17.39 -4.70 6.05
CA SER A 95 18.32 -4.42 4.95
C SER A 95 19.37 -5.51 4.71
N PHE A 96 19.46 -6.51 5.58
CA PHE A 96 20.34 -7.67 5.44
C PHE A 96 19.59 -8.92 4.95
N SER A 97 18.36 -8.75 4.46
CA SER A 97 17.47 -9.85 4.03
C SER A 97 17.14 -10.86 5.14
N MET A 98 17.17 -10.39 6.39
CA MET A 98 16.76 -11.20 7.53
C MET A 98 15.29 -10.97 7.82
N ILE A 99 14.55 -12.04 8.04
CA ILE A 99 13.11 -11.99 8.36
C ILE A 99 12.93 -12.04 9.87
N HIS A 100 12.23 -11.04 10.39
CA HIS A 100 11.89 -10.91 11.80
C HIS A 100 10.38 -11.02 12.02
N ALA A 101 9.98 -11.56 13.16
CA ALA A 101 8.59 -11.51 13.62
C ALA A 101 8.39 -10.28 14.52
N SER A 102 7.56 -9.34 14.10
CA SER A 102 7.15 -8.19 14.92
C SER A 102 5.79 -8.47 15.55
N ARG A 103 5.71 -8.38 16.87
CA ARG A 103 4.45 -8.51 17.63
C ARG A 103 4.09 -7.16 18.22
N GLY A 104 2.92 -6.65 17.84
CA GLY A 104 2.37 -5.43 18.41
C GLY A 104 1.99 -5.61 19.88
N GLN A 105 2.03 -4.52 20.64
CA GLN A 105 1.70 -4.47 22.06
C GLN A 105 0.63 -3.41 22.37
N LEU A 106 0.29 -2.58 21.39
CA LEU A 106 -0.72 -1.53 21.55
C LEU A 106 -2.08 -2.04 21.10
N GLU A 107 -3.10 -1.72 21.87
CA GLU A 107 -4.48 -2.01 21.44
C GLU A 107 -4.82 -1.16 20.21
N PRO A 108 -5.39 -1.78 19.16
CA PRO A 108 -5.78 -1.05 17.96
C PRO A 108 -6.93 -0.08 18.24
N LEU A 109 -6.98 1.02 17.48
CA LEU A 109 -8.06 2.02 17.58
C LEU A 109 -9.44 1.44 17.25
N SER A 110 -9.51 0.36 16.50
CA SER A 110 -10.73 -0.35 16.16
C SER A 110 -10.45 -1.83 15.97
N THR A 111 -11.35 -2.68 16.46
CA THR A 111 -11.31 -4.14 16.27
C THR A 111 -11.58 -4.57 14.82
N GLN A 112 -12.07 -3.65 13.98
CA GLN A 112 -12.29 -3.90 12.55
C GLN A 112 -11.06 -3.63 11.68
N MET A 113 -10.03 -2.97 12.24
CA MET A 113 -8.78 -2.73 11.50
C MET A 113 -8.03 -4.05 11.33
N ARG A 114 -7.42 -4.20 10.16
CA ARG A 114 -6.59 -5.36 9.81
C ARG A 114 -5.18 -4.91 9.47
N SER A 115 -4.23 -5.82 9.59
CA SER A 115 -2.87 -5.58 9.10
C SER A 115 -2.86 -5.43 7.58
N GLY A 116 -1.85 -4.73 7.04
CA GLY A 116 -1.67 -4.62 5.60
C GLY A 116 -1.54 -6.00 4.93
N GLN A 117 -0.93 -6.97 5.61
CA GLN A 117 -0.84 -8.35 5.12
C GLN A 117 -2.22 -9.00 5.01
N ALA A 118 -3.11 -8.80 5.97
CA ALA A 118 -4.46 -9.38 5.93
C ALA A 118 -5.27 -8.85 4.74
N TYR A 119 -5.08 -7.59 4.32
CA TYR A 119 -5.72 -7.05 3.11
C TYR A 119 -5.21 -7.69 1.81
N MET A 120 -3.99 -8.22 1.80
CA MET A 120 -3.42 -8.85 0.60
C MET A 120 -3.85 -10.30 0.41
N TYR A 121 -4.35 -10.95 1.46
CA TYR A 121 -4.72 -12.37 1.46
C TYR A 121 -6.22 -12.62 1.63
N SER A 122 -7.04 -11.59 1.76
CA SER A 122 -8.50 -11.65 1.81
C SER A 122 -9.11 -11.36 0.45
#